data_1f1ec93fc0987424c09fe3bc4d935484
#
_entry.id   1f1ec93fc0987424c09fe3bc4d935484
#
_cell.length_a   1.000
_cell.length_b   1.000
_cell.length_c   1.000
_cell.angle_alpha   90.00
_cell.angle_beta   90.00
_cell.angle_gamma   90.00
#
_symmetry.space_group_name_H-M   'P 1'
#
loop_
_entity.id
_entity.type
_entity.pdbx_description
1 polymer ?
#
loop_
_entity_poly.entity_id
_entity_poly.type
_entity_poly.pdbx_seq_one_letter_code
_entity_poly.pdbx_strand_id
1 'polypeptide(L)'
;MFDKPVRQWLPPTLGIESWVSIEPYVETLKTMECKSFSDFHRWLQRLNELEAVVSEEAAWNFIHFTQNTQNEASKAAYERYITEVQPRLAQARYELYKRYWESPWRALLPQEEFLNFNRIVQNYLSLYNPENIALETKAELLAKEYNEIVGGMTVEVDGEVLTLPQASLHLEAPDRVRRQAVWEKIQAVRAAHQERLDAIMSELVAIRTQIARNAGFDNYYDYRFRQLGRFDWTVELCHEFHRVVEGVVRRLYRRLLLYRRNRLGVAALSPWDLQVEVCDGTSTLRPFQSEDELIEKGLTLFDRIHPRIGAQIRYMHEIGHLDLFSRPGKAPGGYNYTLQESGLPFIFMNAAGSHSDLVTLIHEAGHAVHTFQSRHIPYVLLRDYPSEVAELASMGLELMAMSHLEVFYPSLKDQGRAWFHQIARTVTILPWIATVDAFQEWLYKHPDHTSAERRTAWVQIYRRFHGDDVVWPEGTLEILWQRQLHIFDYPLYYIEYGLAQIGALQLWYHYDRQPRETLERYLYALSLGYTRRVPEIYEAAGVRFWFDMPLLEELFRFIMSQLRKVRGWVASEAAV
;
A
#
# COMPACT_ATOMS: atom_id res chain seq x y z
N MET A 1 -27.25 -11.12 -0.32
CA MET A 1 -26.30 -11.21 0.79
C MET A 1 -25.45 -9.93 0.94
N PHE A 2 -25.25 -9.18 -0.13
CA PHE A 2 -24.41 -7.98 -0.17
C PHE A 2 -25.16 -6.74 -0.70
N ASP A 3 -26.46 -6.62 -0.38
CA ASP A 3 -27.28 -5.50 -0.83
C ASP A 3 -26.75 -4.17 -0.27
N LYS A 4 -26.88 -3.10 -1.09
CA LYS A 4 -26.54 -1.74 -0.67
C LYS A 4 -27.50 -1.29 0.44
N PRO A 5 -26.99 -0.71 1.54
CA PRO A 5 -27.87 -0.16 2.59
C PRO A 5 -28.81 0.90 2.04
N VAL A 6 -30.06 0.92 2.55
CA VAL A 6 -31.05 1.93 2.17
C VAL A 6 -30.77 3.22 2.94
N ARG A 7 -30.63 4.33 2.22
CA ARG A 7 -30.48 5.66 2.83
C ARG A 7 -31.71 5.99 3.68
N GLN A 8 -31.49 6.52 4.85
CA GLN A 8 -32.55 6.85 5.80
C GLN A 8 -32.90 8.35 5.80
N TRP A 9 -32.00 9.18 5.35
CA TRP A 9 -32.10 10.62 5.39
C TRP A 9 -31.84 11.27 4.02
N LEU A 10 -30.78 10.87 3.34
CA LEU A 10 -30.45 11.40 2.02
C LEU A 10 -31.36 10.78 0.94
N PRO A 11 -31.74 11.53 -0.10
CA PRO A 11 -32.50 10.97 -1.21
C PRO A 11 -31.77 9.76 -1.84
N PRO A 12 -32.51 8.69 -2.19
CA PRO A 12 -31.91 7.52 -2.84
C PRO A 12 -31.18 7.84 -4.16
N THR A 13 -31.62 8.88 -4.86
CA THR A 13 -31.07 9.32 -6.16
C THR A 13 -30.07 10.46 -6.05
N LEU A 14 -29.64 10.84 -4.84
CA LEU A 14 -28.68 11.92 -4.68
C LEU A 14 -27.33 11.48 -5.28
N GLY A 15 -26.90 12.14 -6.35
CA GLY A 15 -25.52 12.12 -6.87
C GLY A 15 -24.81 13.43 -6.53
N ILE A 16 -23.49 13.41 -6.44
CA ILE A 16 -22.68 14.58 -6.08
C ILE A 16 -21.97 15.11 -7.31
N GLU A 17 -22.69 15.86 -8.12
CA GLU A 17 -22.12 16.52 -9.30
C GLU A 17 -21.32 17.79 -8.96
N SER A 18 -21.69 18.46 -7.85
CA SER A 18 -21.04 19.69 -7.37
C SER A 18 -21.34 19.90 -5.89
N TRP A 19 -20.72 20.93 -5.29
CA TRP A 19 -20.99 21.31 -3.90
C TRP A 19 -22.48 21.59 -3.62
N VAL A 20 -23.18 22.22 -4.57
CA VAL A 20 -24.60 22.59 -4.43
C VAL A 20 -25.48 21.35 -4.17
N SER A 21 -25.09 20.18 -4.67
CA SER A 21 -25.83 18.92 -4.45
C SER A 21 -25.88 18.51 -2.98
N ILE A 22 -24.84 18.81 -2.18
CA ILE A 22 -24.73 18.38 -0.78
C ILE A 22 -24.82 19.51 0.24
N GLU A 23 -24.63 20.76 -0.17
CA GLU A 23 -24.68 21.95 0.71
C GLU A 23 -25.91 22.00 1.61
N PRO A 24 -27.17 21.76 1.13
CA PRO A 24 -28.36 21.79 1.99
C PRO A 24 -28.32 20.78 3.14
N TYR A 25 -27.71 19.62 2.92
CA TYR A 25 -27.56 18.56 3.93
C TYR A 25 -26.46 18.90 4.93
N VAL A 26 -25.37 19.49 4.47
CA VAL A 26 -24.31 20.02 5.33
C VAL A 26 -24.86 21.11 6.25
N GLU A 27 -25.59 22.08 5.71
CA GLU A 27 -26.20 23.16 6.48
C GLU A 27 -27.28 22.64 7.47
N THR A 28 -28.03 21.61 7.07
CA THR A 28 -28.94 20.93 7.99
C THR A 28 -28.18 20.34 9.19
N LEU A 29 -27.05 19.66 8.95
CA LEU A 29 -26.22 19.10 10.03
C LEU A 29 -25.60 20.20 10.91
N LYS A 30 -25.20 21.33 10.35
CA LYS A 30 -24.66 22.47 11.12
C LYS A 30 -25.69 23.10 12.04
N THR A 31 -26.96 23.16 11.61
CA THR A 31 -28.02 23.92 12.32
C THR A 31 -28.95 23.04 13.14
N MET A 32 -28.99 21.72 12.93
CA MET A 32 -29.89 20.78 13.63
C MET A 32 -29.69 20.86 15.15
N GLU A 33 -30.73 21.22 15.91
CA GLU A 33 -30.67 21.21 17.37
C GLU A 33 -30.59 19.79 17.94
N CYS A 34 -29.70 19.58 18.93
CA CYS A 34 -29.55 18.32 19.67
C CYS A 34 -29.87 18.59 21.16
N LYS A 35 -31.14 18.48 21.53
CA LYS A 35 -31.62 18.73 22.90
C LYS A 35 -31.55 17.49 23.80
N SER A 36 -31.31 16.33 23.21
CA SER A 36 -31.24 15.04 23.89
C SER A 36 -30.17 14.15 23.27
N PHE A 37 -29.78 13.08 23.98
CA PHE A 37 -28.91 12.04 23.42
C PHE A 37 -29.50 11.42 22.15
N SER A 38 -30.83 11.22 22.11
CA SER A 38 -31.52 10.69 20.93
C SER A 38 -31.36 11.61 19.71
N ASP A 39 -31.44 12.92 19.90
CA ASP A 39 -31.23 13.89 18.81
C ASP A 39 -29.79 13.89 18.33
N PHE A 40 -28.83 13.85 19.27
CA PHE A 40 -27.41 13.74 18.96
C PHE A 40 -27.09 12.43 18.22
N HIS A 41 -27.65 11.31 18.66
CA HIS A 41 -27.43 10.01 17.99
C HIS A 41 -28.00 10.04 16.56
N ARG A 42 -29.19 10.63 16.36
CA ARG A 42 -29.77 10.82 15.01
C ARG A 42 -28.92 11.74 14.15
N TRP A 43 -28.39 12.81 14.71
CA TRP A 43 -27.45 13.71 14.04
C TRP A 43 -26.18 12.97 13.60
N LEU A 44 -25.62 12.16 14.47
CA LEU A 44 -24.43 11.35 14.19
C LEU A 44 -24.69 10.31 13.09
N GLN A 45 -25.86 9.68 13.08
CA GLN A 45 -26.27 8.76 12.01
C GLN A 45 -26.36 9.48 10.66
N ARG A 46 -26.93 10.70 10.62
CA ARG A 46 -27.00 11.51 9.41
C ARG A 46 -25.63 11.98 8.91
N LEU A 47 -24.76 12.39 9.83
CA LEU A 47 -23.37 12.70 9.49
C LEU A 47 -22.68 11.50 8.84
N ASN A 48 -22.83 10.33 9.45
CA ASN A 48 -22.26 9.10 8.94
C ASN A 48 -22.82 8.70 7.55
N GLU A 49 -24.12 8.88 7.33
CA GLU A 49 -24.73 8.63 6.03
C GLU A 49 -24.18 9.59 4.95
N LEU A 50 -24.03 10.88 5.29
CA LEU A 50 -23.41 11.85 4.38
C LEU A 50 -21.96 11.49 4.05
N GLU A 51 -21.15 11.14 5.07
CA GLU A 51 -19.75 10.72 4.87
C GLU A 51 -19.67 9.46 3.99
N ALA A 52 -20.56 8.49 4.17
CA ALA A 52 -20.59 7.28 3.36
C ALA A 52 -20.86 7.59 1.88
N VAL A 53 -21.89 8.41 1.61
CA VAL A 53 -22.28 8.79 0.25
C VAL A 53 -21.19 9.61 -0.43
N VAL A 54 -20.64 10.61 0.27
CA VAL A 54 -19.59 11.47 -0.29
C VAL A 54 -18.31 10.66 -0.59
N SER A 55 -17.95 9.73 0.28
CA SER A 55 -16.79 8.87 0.09
C SER A 55 -16.98 7.93 -1.10
N GLU A 56 -18.15 7.33 -1.26
CA GLU A 56 -18.42 6.43 -2.40
C GLU A 56 -18.44 7.17 -3.73
N GLU A 57 -19.00 8.38 -3.78
CA GLU A 57 -18.98 9.23 -4.98
C GLU A 57 -17.55 9.67 -5.36
N ALA A 58 -16.73 10.02 -4.36
CA ALA A 58 -15.32 10.29 -4.59
C ALA A 58 -14.61 9.09 -5.21
N ALA A 59 -14.88 7.89 -4.67
CA ALA A 59 -14.31 6.65 -5.16
C ALA A 59 -14.73 6.40 -6.63
N TRP A 60 -16.00 6.54 -6.97
CA TRP A 60 -16.48 6.34 -8.34
C TRP A 60 -15.91 7.35 -9.32
N ASN A 61 -15.82 8.63 -8.95
CA ASN A 61 -15.17 9.64 -9.79
C ASN A 61 -13.71 9.25 -10.10
N PHE A 62 -12.97 8.80 -9.10
CA PHE A 62 -11.59 8.33 -9.29
C PHE A 62 -11.52 7.06 -10.13
N ILE A 63 -12.35 6.03 -9.84
CA ILE A 63 -12.41 4.77 -10.58
C ILE A 63 -12.70 5.02 -12.06
N HIS A 64 -13.75 5.77 -12.39
CA HIS A 64 -14.12 6.06 -13.77
C HIS A 64 -13.02 6.82 -14.52
N PHE A 65 -12.34 7.77 -13.86
CA PHE A 65 -11.21 8.48 -14.43
C PHE A 65 -10.04 7.52 -14.72
N THR A 66 -9.67 6.67 -13.78
CA THR A 66 -8.52 5.77 -13.92
C THR A 66 -8.78 4.61 -14.90
N GLN A 67 -10.03 4.16 -15.01
CA GLN A 67 -10.43 3.16 -16.01
C GLN A 67 -10.25 3.64 -17.45
N ASN A 68 -10.41 4.95 -17.70
CA ASN A 68 -10.16 5.56 -19.01
C ASN A 68 -9.78 7.04 -18.87
N THR A 69 -8.49 7.31 -18.76
CA THR A 69 -7.92 8.66 -18.63
C THR A 69 -8.12 9.55 -19.86
N GLN A 70 -8.52 8.96 -21.00
CA GLN A 70 -8.84 9.67 -22.24
C GLN A 70 -10.31 10.07 -22.33
N ASN A 71 -11.14 9.66 -21.40
CA ASN A 71 -12.54 10.04 -21.33
C ASN A 71 -12.68 11.44 -20.70
N GLU A 72 -12.92 12.45 -21.53
CA GLU A 72 -13.03 13.85 -21.10
C GLU A 72 -14.16 14.08 -20.08
N ALA A 73 -15.25 13.33 -20.13
CA ALA A 73 -16.36 13.48 -19.19
C ALA A 73 -15.95 12.99 -17.77
N SER A 74 -15.32 11.81 -17.68
CA SER A 74 -14.84 11.27 -16.41
C SER A 74 -13.72 12.13 -15.82
N LYS A 75 -12.81 12.62 -16.66
CA LYS A 75 -11.75 13.54 -16.26
C LYS A 75 -12.32 14.85 -15.70
N ALA A 76 -13.25 15.48 -16.41
CA ALA A 76 -13.91 16.71 -15.96
C ALA A 76 -14.71 16.51 -14.67
N ALA A 77 -15.36 15.36 -14.49
CA ALA A 77 -16.08 15.03 -13.25
C ALA A 77 -15.13 14.89 -12.07
N TYR A 78 -14.03 14.17 -12.24
CA TYR A 78 -12.98 14.02 -11.22
C TYR A 78 -12.32 15.37 -10.87
N GLU A 79 -11.90 16.16 -11.87
CA GLU A 79 -11.31 17.49 -11.66
C GLU A 79 -12.25 18.42 -10.91
N ARG A 80 -13.54 18.44 -11.28
CA ARG A 80 -14.56 19.23 -10.58
C ARG A 80 -14.72 18.78 -9.13
N TYR A 81 -14.73 17.47 -8.87
CA TYR A 81 -14.84 16.96 -7.52
C TYR A 81 -13.68 17.43 -6.63
N ILE A 82 -12.44 17.31 -7.09
CA ILE A 82 -11.24 17.69 -6.30
C ILE A 82 -11.06 19.21 -6.17
N THR A 83 -11.59 20.01 -7.12
CA THR A 83 -11.42 21.48 -7.07
C THR A 83 -12.57 22.21 -6.41
N GLU A 84 -13.79 21.70 -6.48
CA GLU A 84 -14.98 22.39 -5.97
C GLU A 84 -15.59 21.73 -4.74
N VAL A 85 -15.69 20.39 -4.72
CA VAL A 85 -16.38 19.65 -3.66
C VAL A 85 -15.43 19.40 -2.47
N GLN A 86 -14.29 18.82 -2.73
CA GLN A 86 -13.33 18.38 -1.69
C GLN A 86 -12.86 19.52 -0.76
N PRO A 87 -12.48 20.73 -1.24
CA PRO A 87 -12.04 21.81 -0.36
C PRO A 87 -13.16 22.33 0.56
N ARG A 88 -14.37 22.47 0.04
CA ARG A 88 -15.54 22.91 0.83
C ARG A 88 -15.97 21.84 1.84
N LEU A 89 -15.87 20.57 1.45
CA LEU A 89 -16.14 19.44 2.32
C LEU A 89 -15.15 19.38 3.48
N ALA A 90 -13.86 19.66 3.25
CA ALA A 90 -12.84 19.70 4.30
C ALA A 90 -13.18 20.78 5.36
N GLN A 91 -13.58 21.97 4.93
CA GLN A 91 -14.05 23.03 5.84
C GLN A 91 -15.31 22.63 6.59
N ALA A 92 -16.31 22.09 5.88
CA ALA A 92 -17.57 21.63 6.49
C ALA A 92 -17.31 20.50 7.52
N ARG A 93 -16.43 19.56 7.18
CA ARG A 93 -16.03 18.46 8.06
C ARG A 93 -15.38 18.97 9.34
N TYR A 94 -14.52 20.00 9.27
CA TYR A 94 -13.96 20.63 10.46
C TYR A 94 -15.06 21.15 11.39
N GLU A 95 -16.05 21.89 10.86
CA GLU A 95 -17.15 22.45 11.67
C GLU A 95 -18.02 21.32 12.27
N LEU A 96 -18.34 20.28 11.49
CA LEU A 96 -19.15 19.15 11.96
C LEU A 96 -18.40 18.31 13.00
N TYR A 97 -17.11 18.07 12.83
CA TYR A 97 -16.30 17.34 13.80
C TYR A 97 -16.08 18.14 15.07
N LYS A 98 -15.94 19.47 14.99
CA LYS A 98 -15.91 20.36 16.16
C LYS A 98 -17.21 20.26 16.93
N ARG A 99 -18.35 20.31 16.24
CA ARG A 99 -19.68 20.15 16.84
C ARG A 99 -19.83 18.78 17.54
N TYR A 100 -19.37 17.70 16.93
CA TYR A 100 -19.33 16.38 17.56
C TYR A 100 -18.50 16.42 18.83
N TRP A 101 -17.30 17.00 18.77
CA TRP A 101 -16.34 17.02 19.86
C TRP A 101 -16.83 17.82 21.07
N GLU A 102 -17.46 18.96 20.83
CA GLU A 102 -18.00 19.86 21.85
C GLU A 102 -19.36 19.41 22.43
N SER A 103 -19.99 18.40 21.84
CA SER A 103 -21.29 17.91 22.30
C SER A 103 -21.20 17.23 23.67
N PRO A 104 -22.02 17.64 24.65
CA PRO A 104 -22.07 16.97 25.96
C PRO A 104 -22.56 15.51 25.84
N TRP A 105 -23.33 15.19 24.82
CA TRP A 105 -23.89 13.87 24.59
C TRP A 105 -22.86 12.84 24.12
N ARG A 106 -21.70 13.29 23.63
CA ARG A 106 -20.59 12.41 23.21
C ARG A 106 -20.11 11.50 24.35
N ALA A 107 -20.15 11.99 25.59
CA ALA A 107 -19.76 11.20 26.76
C ALA A 107 -20.67 10.01 27.03
N LEU A 108 -21.89 9.98 26.47
CA LEU A 108 -22.85 8.88 26.61
C LEU A 108 -22.70 7.78 25.53
N LEU A 109 -21.83 8.00 24.52
CA LEU A 109 -21.51 6.95 23.55
C LEU A 109 -20.69 5.83 24.21
N PRO A 110 -20.79 4.57 23.75
CA PRO A 110 -19.95 3.47 24.23
C PRO A 110 -18.47 3.79 24.03
N GLN A 111 -17.77 4.13 25.12
CA GLN A 111 -16.43 4.73 25.06
C GLN A 111 -15.39 3.79 24.42
N GLU A 112 -15.50 2.49 24.61
CA GLU A 112 -14.60 1.51 24.02
C GLU A 112 -14.80 1.41 22.49
N GLU A 113 -16.03 1.35 22.02
CA GLU A 113 -16.36 1.25 20.59
C GLU A 113 -16.01 2.54 19.86
N PHE A 114 -16.18 3.71 20.50
CA PHE A 114 -15.89 5.02 19.94
C PHE A 114 -14.47 5.54 20.23
N LEU A 115 -13.60 4.73 20.81
CA LEU A 115 -12.24 5.13 21.15
C LEU A 115 -11.51 5.70 19.92
N ASN A 116 -11.44 4.93 18.84
CA ASN A 116 -10.72 5.35 17.63
C ASN A 116 -11.49 6.42 16.85
N PHE A 117 -12.81 6.39 16.84
CA PHE A 117 -13.62 7.50 16.30
C PHE A 117 -13.26 8.83 16.98
N ASN A 118 -13.22 8.84 18.30
CA ASN A 118 -12.83 10.03 19.06
C ASN A 118 -11.39 10.46 18.77
N ARG A 119 -10.45 9.52 18.67
CA ARG A 119 -9.05 9.79 18.33
C ARG A 119 -8.89 10.41 16.95
N ILE A 120 -9.59 9.87 15.94
CA ILE A 120 -9.57 10.38 14.56
C ILE A 120 -10.10 11.81 14.54
N VAL A 121 -11.28 12.07 15.14
CA VAL A 121 -11.87 13.40 15.20
C VAL A 121 -10.97 14.38 15.93
N GLN A 122 -10.47 14.02 17.10
CA GLN A 122 -9.55 14.87 17.87
C GLN A 122 -8.27 15.19 17.11
N ASN A 123 -7.71 14.20 16.44
CA ASN A 123 -6.50 14.35 15.62
C ASN A 123 -6.75 15.32 14.47
N TYR A 124 -7.84 15.14 13.73
CA TYR A 124 -8.23 16.02 12.64
C TYR A 124 -8.36 17.47 13.11
N LEU A 125 -9.08 17.70 14.22
CA LEU A 125 -9.27 19.05 14.79
C LEU A 125 -7.96 19.68 15.28
N SER A 126 -7.07 18.88 15.87
CA SER A 126 -5.80 19.38 16.43
C SER A 126 -4.78 19.77 15.36
N LEU A 127 -4.86 19.19 14.17
CA LEU A 127 -3.92 19.43 13.08
C LEU A 127 -4.43 20.45 12.06
N TYR A 128 -5.73 20.73 12.08
CA TYR A 128 -6.33 21.66 11.13
C TYR A 128 -5.80 23.08 11.33
N ASN A 129 -5.19 23.61 10.29
CA ASN A 129 -4.76 25.00 10.21
C ASN A 129 -5.09 25.55 8.82
N PRO A 130 -5.95 26.60 8.70
CA PRO A 130 -6.33 27.14 7.40
C PRO A 130 -5.14 27.71 6.59
N GLU A 131 -4.06 28.15 7.26
CA GLU A 131 -2.84 28.61 6.58
C GLU A 131 -2.11 27.48 5.84
N ASN A 132 -2.33 26.23 6.25
CA ASN A 132 -1.71 25.07 5.62
C ASN A 132 -2.38 24.67 4.31
N ILE A 133 -3.63 25.05 4.05
CA ILE A 133 -4.39 24.64 2.87
C ILE A 133 -3.63 24.99 1.57
N ALA A 134 -3.13 26.24 1.47
CA ALA A 134 -2.37 26.68 0.30
C ALA A 134 -1.00 25.96 0.17
N LEU A 135 -0.37 25.66 1.31
CA LEU A 135 0.90 24.93 1.34
C LEU A 135 0.72 23.46 0.96
N GLU A 136 -0.34 22.82 1.43
CA GLU A 136 -0.72 21.45 1.08
C GLU A 136 -1.00 21.34 -0.42
N THR A 137 -1.81 22.26 -0.97
CA THR A 137 -2.06 22.32 -2.42
C THR A 137 -0.75 22.47 -3.22
N LYS A 138 0.17 23.33 -2.75
CA LYS A 138 1.46 23.49 -3.42
C LYS A 138 2.32 22.22 -3.35
N ALA A 139 2.30 21.52 -2.22
CA ALA A 139 3.01 20.24 -2.07
C ALA A 139 2.42 19.15 -2.98
N GLU A 140 1.09 19.09 -3.14
CA GLU A 140 0.41 18.18 -4.07
C GLU A 140 0.76 18.47 -5.53
N LEU A 141 0.85 19.74 -5.92
CA LEU A 141 1.27 20.12 -7.28
C LEU A 141 2.73 19.72 -7.59
N LEU A 142 3.63 19.84 -6.60
CA LEU A 142 5.01 19.36 -6.73
C LEU A 142 5.10 17.83 -6.81
N ALA A 143 4.29 17.12 -6.04
CA ALA A 143 4.18 15.66 -6.13
C ALA A 143 3.61 15.22 -7.48
N LYS A 144 2.62 15.95 -8.00
CA LYS A 144 2.10 15.73 -9.37
C LYS A 144 3.18 15.93 -10.41
N GLU A 145 3.97 17.01 -10.33
CA GLU A 145 5.10 17.25 -11.25
C GLU A 145 6.12 16.11 -11.21
N TYR A 146 6.45 15.60 -10.01
CA TYR A 146 7.28 14.41 -9.87
C TYR A 146 6.70 13.22 -10.66
N ASN A 147 5.40 12.96 -10.50
CA ASN A 147 4.71 11.86 -11.18
C ASN A 147 4.71 12.03 -12.71
N GLU A 148 4.53 13.25 -13.20
CA GLU A 148 4.59 13.59 -14.64
C GLU A 148 6.00 13.34 -15.20
N ILE A 149 7.04 13.79 -14.49
CA ILE A 149 8.44 13.58 -14.92
C ILE A 149 8.76 12.07 -14.96
N VAL A 150 8.50 11.35 -13.87
CA VAL A 150 8.87 9.92 -13.77
C VAL A 150 8.01 9.06 -14.70
N GLY A 151 6.71 9.36 -14.82
CA GLY A 151 5.80 8.67 -15.74
C GLY A 151 6.10 8.93 -17.21
N GLY A 152 6.68 10.09 -17.53
CA GLY A 152 7.12 10.46 -18.87
C GLY A 152 8.47 9.89 -19.29
N MET A 153 9.25 9.29 -18.38
CA MET A 153 10.56 8.71 -18.71
C MET A 153 10.41 7.49 -19.62
N THR A 154 11.10 7.53 -20.76
CA THR A 154 11.14 6.44 -21.73
C THR A 154 12.57 6.12 -22.15
N VAL A 155 12.80 4.89 -22.58
CA VAL A 155 14.08 4.43 -23.14
C VAL A 155 13.85 3.67 -24.43
N GLU A 156 14.79 3.78 -25.37
CA GLU A 156 14.79 3.00 -26.59
C GLU A 156 15.54 1.68 -26.37
N VAL A 157 14.85 0.55 -26.60
CA VAL A 157 15.43 -0.80 -26.54
C VAL A 157 15.05 -1.52 -27.83
N ASP A 158 16.03 -1.99 -28.59
CA ASP A 158 15.87 -2.72 -29.85
C ASP A 158 15.01 -1.99 -30.91
N GLY A 159 15.06 -0.63 -30.90
CA GLY A 159 14.28 0.20 -31.83
C GLY A 159 12.86 0.52 -31.34
N GLU A 160 12.47 0.06 -30.18
CA GLU A 160 11.18 0.37 -29.56
C GLU A 160 11.35 1.36 -28.40
N VAL A 161 10.44 2.33 -28.31
CA VAL A 161 10.38 3.27 -27.19
C VAL A 161 9.52 2.68 -26.09
N LEU A 162 10.15 2.37 -24.96
CA LEU A 162 9.53 1.70 -23.82
C LEU A 162 9.47 2.64 -22.59
N THR A 163 8.44 2.51 -21.79
CA THR A 163 8.41 3.10 -20.43
C THR A 163 9.44 2.41 -19.54
N LEU A 164 9.85 3.04 -18.42
CA LEU A 164 10.80 2.42 -17.51
C LEU A 164 10.32 1.06 -16.93
N PRO A 165 9.04 0.87 -16.57
CA PRO A 165 8.53 -0.45 -16.18
C PRO A 165 8.67 -1.50 -17.30
N GLN A 166 8.31 -1.17 -18.53
CA GLN A 166 8.47 -2.09 -19.69
C GLN A 166 9.95 -2.41 -19.93
N ALA A 167 10.82 -1.42 -19.91
CA ALA A 167 12.26 -1.61 -20.07
C ALA A 167 12.84 -2.48 -18.94
N SER A 168 12.33 -2.37 -17.72
CA SER A 168 12.79 -3.16 -16.57
C SER A 168 12.54 -4.66 -16.75
N LEU A 169 11.56 -5.10 -17.56
CA LEU A 169 11.34 -6.52 -17.88
C LEU A 169 12.55 -7.14 -18.60
N HIS A 170 13.32 -6.35 -19.36
CA HIS A 170 14.55 -6.82 -19.98
C HIS A 170 15.69 -7.12 -18.98
N LEU A 171 15.57 -6.65 -17.74
CA LEU A 171 16.53 -6.99 -16.67
C LEU A 171 16.34 -8.42 -16.12
N GLU A 172 15.27 -9.09 -16.52
CA GLU A 172 15.04 -10.52 -16.25
C GLU A 172 15.68 -11.44 -17.31
N ALA A 173 16.15 -10.87 -18.44
CA ALA A 173 16.74 -11.67 -19.53
C ALA A 173 17.97 -12.46 -19.08
N PRO A 174 18.20 -13.70 -19.60
CA PRO A 174 19.39 -14.49 -19.26
C PRO A 174 20.71 -13.82 -19.67
N ASP A 175 20.74 -13.09 -20.78
CA ASP A 175 21.94 -12.40 -21.28
C ASP A 175 22.34 -11.21 -20.37
N ARG A 176 23.46 -11.36 -19.68
CA ARG A 176 23.99 -10.34 -18.78
C ARG A 176 24.40 -9.05 -19.48
N VAL A 177 24.96 -9.15 -20.70
CA VAL A 177 25.38 -7.97 -21.47
C VAL A 177 24.17 -7.14 -21.86
N ARG A 178 23.10 -7.80 -22.29
CA ARG A 178 21.82 -7.14 -22.59
C ARG A 178 21.23 -6.47 -21.35
N ARG A 179 21.19 -7.17 -20.19
CA ARG A 179 20.70 -6.59 -18.93
C ARG A 179 21.47 -5.31 -18.56
N GLN A 180 22.82 -5.38 -18.65
CA GLN A 180 23.67 -4.22 -18.35
C GLN A 180 23.35 -3.05 -19.29
N ALA A 181 23.30 -3.27 -20.59
CA ALA A 181 23.02 -2.24 -21.57
C ALA A 181 21.66 -1.55 -21.36
N VAL A 182 20.60 -2.32 -21.07
CA VAL A 182 19.28 -1.78 -20.76
C VAL A 182 19.29 -1.02 -19.43
N TRP A 183 19.94 -1.56 -18.42
CA TRP A 183 20.06 -0.91 -17.12
C TRP A 183 20.77 0.44 -17.23
N GLU A 184 21.88 0.50 -17.97
CA GLU A 184 22.62 1.75 -18.22
C GLU A 184 21.77 2.80 -18.93
N LYS A 185 20.96 2.41 -19.93
CA LYS A 185 20.01 3.31 -20.59
C LYS A 185 18.97 3.86 -19.61
N ILE A 186 18.41 3.01 -18.74
CA ILE A 186 17.47 3.44 -17.69
C ILE A 186 18.16 4.45 -16.74
N GLN A 187 19.40 4.19 -16.32
CA GLN A 187 20.11 5.11 -15.42
C GLN A 187 20.45 6.44 -16.10
N ALA A 188 20.78 6.44 -17.39
CA ALA A 188 21.03 7.66 -18.14
C ALA A 188 19.80 8.58 -18.18
N VAL A 189 18.61 8.02 -18.42
CA VAL A 189 17.35 8.79 -18.39
C VAL A 189 17.08 9.33 -16.97
N ARG A 190 17.27 8.53 -15.92
CA ARG A 190 17.10 8.99 -14.53
C ARG A 190 18.07 10.12 -14.18
N ALA A 191 19.35 9.98 -14.57
CA ALA A 191 20.37 11.00 -14.35
C ALA A 191 20.05 12.33 -15.05
N ALA A 192 19.43 12.29 -16.23
CA ALA A 192 19.01 13.49 -16.94
C ALA A 192 17.96 14.33 -16.18
N HIS A 193 17.18 13.73 -15.31
CA HIS A 193 16.14 14.40 -14.53
C HIS A 193 16.53 14.64 -13.04
N GLN A 194 17.72 14.20 -12.62
CA GLN A 194 18.12 14.22 -11.20
C GLN A 194 18.07 15.60 -10.56
N GLU A 195 18.50 16.66 -11.27
CA GLU A 195 18.55 18.01 -10.72
C GLU A 195 17.15 18.56 -10.44
N ARG A 196 16.19 18.33 -11.37
CA ARG A 196 14.81 18.78 -11.14
C ARG A 196 14.16 18.00 -9.99
N LEU A 197 14.39 16.69 -9.90
CA LEU A 197 13.89 15.86 -8.79
C LEU A 197 14.52 16.27 -7.44
N ASP A 198 15.80 16.62 -7.41
CA ASP A 198 16.45 17.19 -6.22
C ASP A 198 15.84 18.54 -5.82
N ALA A 199 15.52 19.42 -6.79
CA ALA A 199 14.87 20.70 -6.55
C ALA A 199 13.45 20.51 -5.99
N ILE A 200 12.63 19.66 -6.61
CA ILE A 200 11.28 19.31 -6.12
C ILE A 200 11.36 18.84 -4.66
N MET A 201 12.31 17.95 -4.33
CA MET A 201 12.45 17.47 -2.94
C MET A 201 12.83 18.60 -1.99
N SER A 202 13.71 19.50 -2.38
CA SER A 202 14.09 20.64 -1.53
C SER A 202 12.91 21.57 -1.29
N GLU A 203 12.09 21.84 -2.32
CA GLU A 203 10.85 22.62 -2.19
C GLU A 203 9.83 21.92 -1.28
N LEU A 204 9.65 20.60 -1.45
CA LEU A 204 8.75 19.79 -0.61
C LEU A 204 9.19 19.79 0.86
N VAL A 205 10.48 19.64 1.15
CA VAL A 205 11.00 19.68 2.52
C VAL A 205 10.74 21.05 3.16
N ALA A 206 10.96 22.14 2.43
CA ALA A 206 10.72 23.50 2.94
C ALA A 206 9.21 23.72 3.23
N ILE A 207 8.33 23.36 2.29
CA ILE A 207 6.87 23.52 2.46
C ILE A 207 6.37 22.65 3.62
N ARG A 208 6.75 21.40 3.67
CA ARG A 208 6.34 20.44 4.71
C ARG A 208 6.83 20.85 6.10
N THR A 209 8.04 21.40 6.17
CA THR A 209 8.56 22.00 7.43
C THR A 209 7.70 23.19 7.87
N GLN A 210 7.28 24.05 6.94
CA GLN A 210 6.39 25.17 7.27
C GLN A 210 5.01 24.68 7.72
N ILE A 211 4.43 23.68 7.06
CA ILE A 211 3.16 23.05 7.47
C ILE A 211 3.24 22.57 8.92
N ALA A 212 4.32 21.87 9.27
CA ALA A 212 4.52 21.36 10.62
C ALA A 212 4.62 22.50 11.64
N ARG A 213 5.39 23.54 11.35
CA ARG A 213 5.54 24.72 12.23
C ARG A 213 4.22 25.46 12.44
N ASN A 214 3.42 25.65 11.39
CA ASN A 214 2.10 26.25 11.50
C ASN A 214 1.15 25.44 12.39
N ALA A 215 1.33 24.10 12.44
CA ALA A 215 0.57 23.20 13.31
C ALA A 215 1.20 23.03 14.72
N GLY A 216 2.28 23.77 15.05
CA GLY A 216 2.93 23.75 16.36
C GLY A 216 3.92 22.61 16.59
N PHE A 217 4.46 22.01 15.52
CA PHE A 217 5.48 20.95 15.59
C PHE A 217 6.87 21.49 15.24
N ASP A 218 7.89 20.95 15.88
CA ASP A 218 9.29 21.33 15.63
C ASP A 218 9.79 20.87 14.26
N ASN A 219 9.29 19.74 13.76
CA ASN A 219 9.67 19.18 12.47
C ASN A 219 8.49 18.45 11.80
N TYR A 220 8.62 18.20 10.50
CA TYR A 220 7.58 17.53 9.71
C TYR A 220 7.47 16.04 10.03
N TYR A 221 8.53 15.38 10.50
CA TYR A 221 8.49 13.96 10.86
C TYR A 221 7.45 13.70 11.97
N ASP A 222 7.50 14.48 13.06
CA ASP A 222 6.57 14.36 14.19
C ASP A 222 5.14 14.77 13.83
N TYR A 223 5.00 15.86 13.04
CA TYR A 223 3.70 16.27 12.49
C TYR A 223 3.06 15.17 11.65
N ARG A 224 3.81 14.64 10.67
CA ARG A 224 3.30 13.63 9.76
C ARG A 224 3.04 12.30 10.45
N PHE A 225 3.86 11.92 11.43
CA PHE A 225 3.63 10.76 12.27
C PHE A 225 2.25 10.84 12.95
N ARG A 226 1.92 12.01 13.50
CA ARG A 226 0.61 12.30 14.10
C ARG A 226 -0.50 12.32 13.05
N GLN A 227 -0.27 12.97 11.91
CA GLN A 227 -1.25 13.08 10.82
C GLN A 227 -1.66 11.71 10.26
N LEU A 228 -0.76 10.73 10.21
CA LEU A 228 -1.02 9.36 9.80
C LEU A 228 -1.87 8.56 10.81
N GLY A 229 -2.28 9.16 11.93
CA GLY A 229 -3.17 8.50 12.89
C GLY A 229 -2.52 7.36 13.68
N ARG A 230 -1.20 7.38 13.87
CA ARG A 230 -0.44 6.37 14.60
C ARG A 230 -0.65 6.53 16.11
N PHE A 231 -1.81 6.08 16.59
CA PHE A 231 -2.21 6.32 17.98
C PHE A 231 -1.71 5.26 18.97
N ASP A 232 -1.35 4.09 18.48
CA ASP A 232 -1.08 2.91 19.32
C ASP A 232 0.40 2.53 19.36
N TRP A 233 1.27 3.23 18.62
CA TRP A 233 2.68 2.98 18.55
C TRP A 233 3.46 4.28 18.30
N THR A 234 4.77 4.23 18.48
CA THR A 234 5.63 5.42 18.48
C THR A 234 6.85 5.21 17.59
N VAL A 235 7.66 6.23 17.45
CA VAL A 235 8.92 6.23 16.66
C VAL A 235 9.88 5.12 17.12
N GLU A 236 9.83 4.74 18.40
CA GLU A 236 10.64 3.64 18.95
C GLU A 236 10.39 2.32 18.22
N LEU A 237 9.17 2.07 17.71
CA LEU A 237 8.88 0.89 16.91
C LEU A 237 9.57 0.96 15.53
N CYS A 238 9.65 2.16 14.91
CA CYS A 238 10.43 2.34 13.68
C CYS A 238 11.91 2.02 13.93
N HIS A 239 12.48 2.53 15.02
CA HIS A 239 13.87 2.25 15.39
C HIS A 239 14.10 0.78 15.74
N GLU A 240 13.12 0.09 16.36
CA GLU A 240 13.19 -1.36 16.56
C GLU A 240 13.18 -2.10 15.22
N PHE A 241 12.32 -1.69 14.29
CA PHE A 241 12.31 -2.24 12.93
C PHE A 241 13.68 -2.08 12.26
N HIS A 242 14.30 -0.90 12.34
CA HIS A 242 15.63 -0.68 11.80
C HIS A 242 16.67 -1.62 12.45
N ARG A 243 16.61 -1.80 13.78
CA ARG A 243 17.55 -2.70 14.51
C ARG A 243 17.39 -4.16 14.09
N VAL A 244 16.16 -4.66 13.98
CA VAL A 244 15.95 -6.07 13.59
C VAL A 244 16.30 -6.30 12.12
N VAL A 245 16.05 -5.33 11.24
CA VAL A 245 16.47 -5.40 9.84
C VAL A 245 18.01 -5.46 9.74
N GLU A 246 18.70 -4.56 10.40
CA GLU A 246 20.16 -4.53 10.41
C GLU A 246 20.78 -5.81 11.02
N GLY A 247 20.23 -6.26 12.16
CA GLY A 247 20.79 -7.39 12.93
C GLY A 247 20.46 -8.77 12.37
N VAL A 248 19.25 -8.97 11.85
CA VAL A 248 18.74 -10.29 11.45
C VAL A 248 18.48 -10.37 9.95
N VAL A 249 17.66 -9.45 9.41
CA VAL A 249 17.23 -9.51 8.00
C VAL A 249 18.39 -9.41 7.03
N ARG A 250 19.31 -8.49 7.28
CA ARG A 250 20.51 -8.29 6.46
C ARG A 250 21.34 -9.57 6.29
N ARG A 251 21.41 -10.43 7.31
CA ARG A 251 22.12 -11.72 7.22
C ARG A 251 21.44 -12.67 6.21
N LEU A 252 20.11 -12.71 6.19
CA LEU A 252 19.38 -13.54 5.24
C LEU A 252 19.41 -12.93 3.83
N TYR A 253 19.23 -11.62 3.72
CA TYR A 253 19.38 -10.89 2.47
C TYR A 253 20.75 -11.18 1.82
N ARG A 254 21.82 -11.09 2.57
CA ARG A 254 23.18 -11.45 2.10
C ARG A 254 23.26 -12.90 1.62
N ARG A 255 22.62 -13.86 2.30
CA ARG A 255 22.58 -15.26 1.83
C ARG A 255 21.88 -15.39 0.48
N LEU A 256 20.79 -14.67 0.25
CA LEU A 256 20.11 -14.65 -1.05
C LEU A 256 21.02 -14.05 -2.14
N LEU A 257 21.75 -12.96 -1.84
CA LEU A 257 22.70 -12.36 -2.78
C LEU A 257 23.85 -13.32 -3.10
N LEU A 258 24.42 -14.01 -2.11
CA LEU A 258 25.45 -15.03 -2.32
C LEU A 258 24.94 -16.20 -3.16
N TYR A 259 23.71 -16.67 -2.90
CA TYR A 259 23.07 -17.69 -3.74
C TYR A 259 22.95 -17.21 -5.19
N ARG A 260 22.42 -15.99 -5.41
CA ARG A 260 22.30 -15.36 -6.73
C ARG A 260 23.65 -15.25 -7.43
N ARG A 261 24.67 -14.73 -6.76
CA ARG A 261 26.03 -14.60 -7.29
C ARG A 261 26.58 -15.95 -7.78
N ASN A 262 26.43 -16.99 -6.96
CA ASN A 262 26.93 -18.33 -7.28
C ASN A 262 26.16 -18.95 -8.46
N ARG A 263 24.84 -18.75 -8.53
CA ARG A 263 24.01 -19.27 -9.64
C ARG A 263 24.31 -18.58 -10.97
N LEU A 264 24.63 -17.28 -10.92
CA LEU A 264 25.02 -16.51 -12.11
C LEU A 264 26.49 -16.72 -12.51
N GLY A 265 27.31 -17.33 -11.66
CA GLY A 265 28.73 -17.56 -11.93
C GLY A 265 29.56 -16.28 -12.04
N VAL A 266 29.15 -15.18 -11.40
CA VAL A 266 29.81 -13.88 -11.49
C VAL A 266 30.72 -13.64 -10.28
N ALA A 267 31.83 -12.90 -10.47
CA ALA A 267 32.75 -12.57 -9.39
C ALA A 267 32.11 -11.61 -8.36
N ALA A 268 31.32 -10.64 -8.84
CA ALA A 268 30.55 -9.71 -8.05
C ALA A 268 29.18 -9.45 -8.69
N LEU A 269 28.16 -9.19 -7.87
CA LEU A 269 26.86 -8.77 -8.35
C LEU A 269 26.88 -7.29 -8.71
N SER A 270 26.16 -6.94 -9.76
CA SER A 270 25.86 -5.58 -10.15
C SER A 270 24.34 -5.36 -10.11
N PRO A 271 23.83 -4.10 -10.16
CA PRO A 271 22.40 -3.83 -10.08
C PRO A 271 21.57 -4.56 -11.13
N TRP A 272 22.10 -4.76 -12.34
CA TRP A 272 21.45 -5.53 -13.43
C TRP A 272 21.41 -7.05 -13.20
N ASP A 273 22.01 -7.54 -12.13
CA ASP A 273 21.97 -8.95 -11.74
C ASP A 273 20.87 -9.25 -10.72
N LEU A 274 20.13 -8.23 -10.23
CA LEU A 274 19.21 -8.40 -9.10
C LEU A 274 17.82 -8.95 -9.50
N GLN A 275 17.40 -8.78 -10.76
CA GLN A 275 16.05 -9.18 -11.21
C GLN A 275 16.04 -10.50 -12.00
N VAL A 276 17.14 -10.91 -12.59
CA VAL A 276 17.20 -12.12 -13.40
C VAL A 276 16.83 -13.38 -12.60
N GLU A 277 16.12 -14.31 -13.27
CA GLU A 277 15.79 -15.62 -12.71
C GLU A 277 17.06 -16.43 -12.37
N VAL A 278 17.10 -17.01 -11.18
CA VAL A 278 18.26 -17.78 -10.71
C VAL A 278 17.94 -19.19 -10.22
N CYS A 279 16.67 -19.61 -10.21
CA CYS A 279 16.31 -20.95 -9.77
C CYS A 279 16.70 -22.00 -10.78
N ASP A 280 16.33 -21.83 -12.05
CA ASP A 280 16.70 -22.78 -13.11
C ASP A 280 17.03 -22.13 -14.47
N GLY A 281 16.83 -20.84 -14.63
CA GLY A 281 17.34 -20.03 -15.75
C GLY A 281 16.65 -20.20 -17.09
N THR A 282 15.50 -20.87 -17.20
CA THR A 282 14.99 -21.31 -18.51
C THR A 282 13.76 -20.59 -19.04
N SER A 283 12.87 -20.07 -18.19
CA SER A 283 11.64 -19.41 -18.67
C SER A 283 11.02 -18.50 -17.62
N THR A 284 10.33 -17.46 -18.07
CA THR A 284 9.49 -16.62 -17.21
C THR A 284 8.22 -17.37 -16.79
N LEU A 285 7.82 -17.28 -15.54
CA LEU A 285 6.56 -17.83 -15.05
C LEU A 285 5.38 -17.12 -15.72
N ARG A 286 4.49 -17.87 -16.34
CA ARG A 286 3.27 -17.40 -17.01
C ARG A 286 2.05 -18.11 -16.44
N PRO A 287 1.45 -17.63 -15.34
CA PRO A 287 0.35 -18.31 -14.65
C PRO A 287 -0.97 -18.32 -15.44
N PHE A 288 -1.16 -17.35 -16.34
CA PHE A 288 -2.37 -17.18 -17.14
C PHE A 288 -2.06 -16.43 -18.44
N GLN A 289 -2.96 -16.54 -19.44
CA GLN A 289 -2.81 -15.92 -20.76
C GLN A 289 -3.96 -14.93 -21.09
N SER A 290 -5.08 -15.01 -20.38
CA SER A 290 -6.25 -14.15 -20.57
C SER A 290 -6.86 -13.71 -19.26
N GLU A 291 -7.74 -12.72 -19.33
CA GLU A 291 -8.51 -12.22 -18.17
C GLU A 291 -9.44 -13.33 -17.63
N ASP A 292 -10.15 -14.02 -18.50
CA ASP A 292 -11.05 -15.11 -18.11
C ASP A 292 -10.29 -16.22 -17.37
N GLU A 293 -9.10 -16.60 -17.86
CA GLU A 293 -8.26 -17.61 -17.20
C GLU A 293 -7.78 -17.13 -15.82
N LEU A 294 -7.39 -15.85 -15.70
CA LEU A 294 -7.01 -15.26 -14.41
C LEU A 294 -8.17 -15.29 -13.42
N ILE A 295 -9.37 -14.93 -13.86
CA ILE A 295 -10.59 -14.92 -13.03
C ILE A 295 -10.95 -16.35 -12.62
N GLU A 296 -11.05 -17.29 -13.55
CA GLU A 296 -11.43 -18.70 -13.28
C GLU A 296 -10.47 -19.37 -12.29
N LYS A 297 -9.15 -19.27 -12.57
CA LYS A 297 -8.12 -19.81 -11.67
C LYS A 297 -8.06 -19.07 -10.34
N GLY A 298 -8.24 -17.75 -10.35
CA GLY A 298 -8.31 -16.92 -9.14
C GLY A 298 -9.47 -17.35 -8.24
N LEU A 299 -10.66 -17.49 -8.78
CA LEU A 299 -11.82 -17.97 -8.03
C LEU A 299 -11.58 -19.37 -7.44
N THR A 300 -10.97 -20.27 -8.22
CA THR A 300 -10.60 -21.61 -7.74
C THR A 300 -9.58 -21.54 -6.60
N LEU A 301 -8.57 -20.66 -6.70
CA LEU A 301 -7.59 -20.42 -5.64
C LEU A 301 -8.28 -19.94 -4.36
N PHE A 302 -9.13 -18.92 -4.46
CA PHE A 302 -9.80 -18.32 -3.31
C PHE A 302 -10.80 -19.29 -2.64
N ASP A 303 -11.50 -20.12 -3.42
CA ASP A 303 -12.36 -21.18 -2.88
C ASP A 303 -11.56 -22.23 -2.09
N ARG A 304 -10.34 -22.56 -2.54
CA ARG A 304 -9.44 -23.49 -1.82
C ARG A 304 -8.88 -22.90 -0.54
N ILE A 305 -8.59 -21.61 -0.51
CA ILE A 305 -8.17 -20.93 0.72
C ILE A 305 -9.34 -20.95 1.70
N HIS A 306 -10.50 -20.43 1.32
CA HIS A 306 -11.71 -20.44 2.12
C HIS A 306 -12.96 -20.17 1.27
N PRO A 307 -14.04 -21.00 1.37
CA PRO A 307 -15.25 -20.84 0.55
C PRO A 307 -15.91 -19.45 0.67
N ARG A 308 -15.82 -18.81 1.83
CA ARG A 308 -16.34 -17.45 2.04
C ARG A 308 -15.55 -16.42 1.23
N ILE A 309 -14.24 -16.56 1.15
CA ILE A 309 -13.38 -15.67 0.33
C ILE A 309 -13.73 -15.85 -1.15
N GLY A 310 -13.78 -17.10 -1.63
CA GLY A 310 -14.16 -17.39 -3.01
C GLY A 310 -15.55 -16.82 -3.36
N ALA A 311 -16.54 -16.95 -2.49
CA ALA A 311 -17.87 -16.37 -2.69
C ALA A 311 -17.86 -14.82 -2.77
N GLN A 312 -17.02 -14.15 -1.97
CA GLN A 312 -16.86 -12.70 -1.99
C GLN A 312 -16.26 -12.21 -3.31
N ILE A 313 -15.17 -12.82 -3.77
CA ILE A 313 -14.52 -12.42 -5.04
C ILE A 313 -15.41 -12.78 -6.24
N ARG A 314 -16.11 -13.90 -6.21
CA ARG A 314 -17.10 -14.27 -7.23
C ARG A 314 -18.20 -13.22 -7.35
N TYR A 315 -18.73 -12.76 -6.22
CA TYR A 315 -19.75 -11.69 -6.21
C TYR A 315 -19.21 -10.40 -6.84
N MET A 316 -17.95 -10.01 -6.54
CA MET A 316 -17.32 -8.84 -7.20
C MET A 316 -17.26 -9.00 -8.71
N HIS A 317 -16.91 -10.20 -9.20
CA HIS A 317 -16.91 -10.50 -10.63
C HIS A 317 -18.31 -10.35 -11.22
N GLU A 318 -19.34 -10.92 -10.58
CA GLU A 318 -20.74 -10.87 -11.04
C GLU A 318 -21.29 -9.45 -11.15
N ILE A 319 -20.87 -8.54 -10.28
CA ILE A 319 -21.31 -7.13 -10.28
C ILE A 319 -20.38 -6.18 -11.05
N GLY A 320 -19.34 -6.70 -11.71
CA GLY A 320 -18.39 -5.91 -12.50
C GLY A 320 -17.40 -5.07 -11.69
N HIS A 321 -17.09 -5.46 -10.45
CA HIS A 321 -16.14 -4.77 -9.58
C HIS A 321 -14.70 -5.30 -9.69
N LEU A 322 -14.37 -5.99 -10.77
CA LEU A 322 -13.02 -6.45 -11.11
C LEU A 322 -12.63 -5.84 -12.47
N ASP A 323 -11.67 -4.94 -12.49
CA ASP A 323 -11.06 -4.38 -13.70
C ASP A 323 -9.58 -4.74 -13.71
N LEU A 324 -9.25 -5.91 -14.26
CA LEU A 324 -7.96 -6.56 -14.01
C LEU A 324 -6.94 -6.34 -15.12
N PHE A 325 -7.35 -6.28 -16.39
CA PHE A 325 -6.39 -6.31 -17.51
C PHE A 325 -5.99 -4.92 -17.98
N SER A 326 -4.73 -4.82 -18.40
CA SER A 326 -4.16 -3.63 -19.02
C SER A 326 -4.78 -3.36 -20.38
N ARG A 327 -5.06 -2.09 -20.68
CA ARG A 327 -5.55 -1.62 -21.97
C ARG A 327 -5.14 -0.17 -22.23
N PRO A 328 -5.09 0.29 -23.50
CA PRO A 328 -4.85 1.68 -23.81
C PRO A 328 -5.83 2.63 -23.10
N GLY A 329 -5.31 3.74 -22.59
CA GLY A 329 -6.11 4.74 -21.86
C GLY A 329 -6.38 4.43 -20.39
N LYS A 330 -6.02 3.25 -19.90
CA LYS A 330 -6.13 2.88 -18.49
C LYS A 330 -4.96 3.47 -17.69
N ALA A 331 -5.23 4.02 -16.49
CA ALA A 331 -4.17 4.53 -15.63
C ALA A 331 -3.22 3.41 -15.18
N PRO A 332 -1.92 3.69 -14.98
CA PRO A 332 -0.98 2.70 -14.45
C PRO A 332 -1.26 2.38 -12.98
N GLY A 333 -0.73 1.22 -12.52
CA GLY A 333 -0.82 0.80 -11.12
C GLY A 333 -1.94 -0.21 -10.86
N GLY A 334 -2.17 -0.47 -9.58
CA GLY A 334 -3.23 -1.32 -9.06
C GLY A 334 -3.70 -0.78 -7.71
N TYR A 335 -4.96 -0.99 -7.37
CA TYR A 335 -5.53 -0.62 -6.07
C TYR A 335 -6.83 -1.38 -5.78
N ASN A 336 -7.13 -1.52 -4.51
CA ASN A 336 -8.47 -1.81 -4.03
C ASN A 336 -9.10 -0.52 -3.49
N TYR A 337 -10.33 -0.23 -3.88
CA TYR A 337 -11.09 0.91 -3.35
C TYR A 337 -12.31 0.42 -2.57
N THR A 338 -12.47 0.90 -1.34
CA THR A 338 -13.66 0.62 -0.54
C THR A 338 -14.76 1.62 -0.86
N LEU A 339 -15.89 1.13 -1.36
CA LEU A 339 -17.10 1.91 -1.60
C LEU A 339 -17.88 1.99 -0.29
N GLN A 340 -17.81 3.14 0.37
CA GLN A 340 -18.19 3.25 1.78
C GLN A 340 -19.71 3.18 2.05
N GLU A 341 -20.54 3.60 1.11
CA GLU A 341 -22.00 3.51 1.25
C GLU A 341 -22.50 2.07 1.07
N SER A 342 -22.03 1.41 0.01
CA SER A 342 -22.40 0.02 -0.28
C SER A 342 -21.65 -1.00 0.60
N GLY A 343 -20.49 -0.62 1.12
CA GLY A 343 -19.58 -1.53 1.83
C GLY A 343 -19.01 -2.61 0.91
N LEU A 344 -18.82 -2.28 -0.37
CA LEU A 344 -18.29 -3.19 -1.39
C LEU A 344 -16.91 -2.72 -1.85
N PRO A 345 -15.99 -3.64 -2.15
CA PRO A 345 -14.70 -3.31 -2.73
C PRO A 345 -14.77 -3.21 -4.26
N PHE A 346 -13.80 -2.50 -4.85
CA PHE A 346 -13.52 -2.48 -6.28
C PHE A 346 -12.03 -2.72 -6.49
N ILE A 347 -11.66 -3.70 -7.33
CA ILE A 347 -10.27 -4.00 -7.69
C ILE A 347 -9.96 -3.48 -9.09
N PHE A 348 -8.91 -2.67 -9.17
CA PHE A 348 -8.31 -2.16 -10.40
C PHE A 348 -6.86 -2.61 -10.48
N MET A 349 -6.43 -3.16 -11.63
CA MET A 349 -5.03 -3.49 -11.87
C MET A 349 -4.71 -3.54 -13.37
N ASN A 350 -3.46 -3.74 -13.71
CA ASN A 350 -2.97 -3.76 -15.09
C ASN A 350 -2.26 -5.08 -15.41
N ALA A 351 -2.97 -6.20 -15.32
CA ALA A 351 -2.43 -7.52 -15.60
C ALA A 351 -2.02 -7.69 -17.06
N ALA A 352 -0.91 -8.40 -17.29
CA ALA A 352 -0.34 -8.73 -18.59
C ALA A 352 0.17 -10.18 -18.69
N GLY A 353 -0.16 -11.04 -17.72
CA GLY A 353 0.19 -12.46 -17.72
C GLY A 353 1.43 -12.83 -16.91
N SER A 354 1.95 -11.95 -16.06
CA SER A 354 3.14 -12.21 -15.24
C SER A 354 2.79 -12.87 -13.89
N HIS A 355 3.81 -13.48 -13.24
CA HIS A 355 3.67 -13.94 -11.85
C HIS A 355 3.39 -12.79 -10.88
N SER A 356 3.96 -11.62 -11.15
CA SER A 356 3.70 -10.42 -10.34
C SER A 356 2.23 -10.00 -10.38
N ASP A 357 1.55 -10.17 -11.53
CA ASP A 357 0.13 -9.83 -11.66
C ASP A 357 -0.74 -10.76 -10.81
N LEU A 358 -0.39 -12.06 -10.76
CA LEU A 358 -1.06 -13.02 -9.87
C LEU A 358 -0.90 -12.61 -8.40
N VAL A 359 0.32 -12.23 -7.99
CA VAL A 359 0.57 -11.76 -6.61
C VAL A 359 -0.21 -10.49 -6.33
N THR A 360 -0.29 -9.56 -7.28
CA THR A 360 -1.10 -8.33 -7.16
C THR A 360 -2.58 -8.66 -7.00
N LEU A 361 -3.14 -9.57 -7.80
CA LEU A 361 -4.55 -9.99 -7.63
C LEU A 361 -4.82 -10.53 -6.21
N ILE A 362 -3.92 -11.35 -5.68
CA ILE A 362 -4.07 -11.92 -4.32
C ILE A 362 -3.95 -10.81 -3.27
N HIS A 363 -3.05 -9.85 -3.46
CA HIS A 363 -2.88 -8.67 -2.59
C HIS A 363 -4.16 -7.84 -2.54
N GLU A 364 -4.68 -7.42 -3.69
CA GLU A 364 -5.90 -6.62 -3.78
C GLU A 364 -7.14 -7.40 -3.26
N ALA A 365 -7.16 -8.72 -3.46
CA ALA A 365 -8.19 -9.57 -2.86
C ALA A 365 -8.12 -9.58 -1.32
N GLY A 366 -6.94 -9.48 -0.72
CA GLY A 366 -6.80 -9.33 0.73
C GLY A 366 -7.47 -8.06 1.26
N HIS A 367 -7.30 -6.93 0.60
CA HIS A 367 -8.01 -5.69 0.91
C HIS A 367 -9.52 -5.84 0.67
N ALA A 368 -9.93 -6.51 -0.42
CA ALA A 368 -11.34 -6.75 -0.69
C ALA A 368 -12.00 -7.59 0.40
N VAL A 369 -11.34 -8.67 0.85
CA VAL A 369 -11.79 -9.48 1.99
C VAL A 369 -11.93 -8.62 3.24
N HIS A 370 -10.98 -7.73 3.52
CA HIS A 370 -11.05 -6.82 4.68
C HIS A 370 -12.30 -5.92 4.60
N THR A 371 -12.56 -5.31 3.44
CA THR A 371 -13.77 -4.51 3.21
C THR A 371 -15.04 -5.32 3.50
N PHE A 372 -15.15 -6.54 2.96
CA PHE A 372 -16.29 -7.41 3.22
C PHE A 372 -16.44 -7.80 4.69
N GLN A 373 -15.34 -8.06 5.40
CA GLN A 373 -15.39 -8.42 6.81
C GLN A 373 -15.84 -7.24 7.68
N SER A 374 -15.39 -6.00 7.41
CA SER A 374 -15.68 -4.82 8.22
C SER A 374 -16.98 -4.09 7.85
N ARG A 375 -17.66 -4.46 6.74
CA ARG A 375 -18.86 -3.76 6.23
C ARG A 375 -20.05 -3.70 7.19
N HIS A 376 -20.12 -4.60 8.16
CA HIS A 376 -21.19 -4.61 9.18
C HIS A 376 -21.04 -3.49 10.21
N ILE A 377 -19.88 -2.86 10.30
CA ILE A 377 -19.61 -1.75 11.22
C ILE A 377 -20.39 -0.53 10.71
N PRO A 378 -21.25 0.10 11.53
CA PRO A 378 -22.16 1.13 11.03
C PRO A 378 -21.47 2.44 10.68
N TYR A 379 -20.37 2.79 11.38
CA TYR A 379 -19.69 4.07 11.22
C TYR A 379 -18.51 3.99 10.25
N VAL A 380 -18.53 4.84 9.22
CA VAL A 380 -17.52 4.90 8.15
C VAL A 380 -16.11 5.10 8.71
N LEU A 381 -15.94 6.02 9.67
CA LEU A 381 -14.64 6.26 10.32
C LEU A 381 -14.08 5.05 11.09
N LEU A 382 -14.92 4.07 11.45
CA LEU A 382 -14.49 2.83 12.09
C LEU A 382 -14.30 1.68 11.09
N ARG A 383 -14.67 1.89 9.83
CA ARG A 383 -14.34 1.00 8.71
C ARG A 383 -13.06 1.41 7.99
N ASP A 384 -12.62 2.64 8.22
CA ASP A 384 -11.38 3.20 7.68
C ASP A 384 -10.21 2.86 8.62
N TYR A 385 -9.73 1.65 8.50
CA TYR A 385 -8.67 1.09 9.34
C TYR A 385 -7.28 1.58 8.89
N PRO A 386 -6.29 1.66 9.81
CA PRO A 386 -4.95 2.15 9.47
C PRO A 386 -4.20 1.15 8.59
N SER A 387 -3.22 1.68 7.86
CA SER A 387 -2.54 0.97 6.77
C SER A 387 -1.78 -0.27 7.22
N GLU A 388 -1.20 -0.29 8.43
CA GLU A 388 -0.55 -1.49 8.96
C GLU A 388 -1.53 -2.66 9.16
N VAL A 389 -2.82 -2.38 9.37
CA VAL A 389 -3.87 -3.42 9.41
C VAL A 389 -4.34 -3.78 8.01
N ALA A 390 -4.48 -2.79 7.12
CA ALA A 390 -4.81 -3.01 5.72
C ALA A 390 -3.79 -3.93 5.03
N GLU A 391 -2.51 -3.62 5.21
CA GLU A 391 -1.42 -4.39 4.61
C GLU A 391 -1.18 -5.75 5.30
N LEU A 392 -1.57 -5.91 6.57
CA LEU A 392 -1.61 -7.22 7.19
C LEU A 392 -2.63 -8.14 6.47
N ALA A 393 -3.77 -7.58 6.05
CA ALA A 393 -4.77 -8.32 5.29
C ALA A 393 -4.23 -8.76 3.92
N SER A 394 -3.68 -7.84 3.14
CA SER A 394 -3.18 -8.11 1.79
C SER A 394 -1.96 -9.04 1.79
N MET A 395 -0.90 -8.68 2.51
CA MET A 395 0.35 -9.47 2.57
C MET A 395 0.16 -10.82 3.28
N GLY A 396 -0.75 -10.89 4.27
CA GLY A 396 -1.12 -12.14 4.91
C GLY A 396 -1.77 -13.10 3.93
N LEU A 397 -2.71 -12.64 3.10
CA LEU A 397 -3.34 -13.46 2.09
C LEU A 397 -2.35 -13.90 1.00
N GLU A 398 -1.42 -13.02 0.56
CA GLU A 398 -0.34 -13.40 -0.37
C GLU A 398 0.43 -14.63 0.11
N LEU A 399 0.86 -14.63 1.38
CA LEU A 399 1.67 -15.70 1.93
C LEU A 399 0.87 -16.98 2.21
N MET A 400 -0.38 -16.87 2.65
CA MET A 400 -1.26 -18.03 2.84
C MET A 400 -1.63 -18.69 1.51
N ALA A 401 -1.84 -17.90 0.45
CA ALA A 401 -2.19 -18.38 -0.88
C ALA A 401 -1.08 -19.22 -1.53
N MET A 402 0.17 -19.08 -1.12
CA MET A 402 1.28 -19.87 -1.67
C MET A 402 1.04 -21.39 -1.55
N SER A 403 0.30 -21.84 -0.55
CA SER A 403 -0.01 -23.26 -0.36
C SER A 403 -0.98 -23.82 -1.40
N HIS A 404 -1.52 -22.99 -2.30
CA HIS A 404 -2.54 -23.35 -3.29
C HIS A 404 -2.12 -22.95 -4.72
N LEU A 405 -0.83 -22.68 -4.95
CA LEU A 405 -0.32 -22.25 -6.26
C LEU A 405 -0.37 -23.33 -7.33
N GLU A 406 -0.66 -24.59 -6.99
CA GLU A 406 -0.90 -25.68 -7.97
C GLU A 406 -2.07 -25.38 -8.91
N VAL A 407 -2.98 -24.47 -8.54
CA VAL A 407 -4.05 -23.98 -9.42
C VAL A 407 -3.49 -23.27 -10.65
N PHE A 408 -2.41 -22.53 -10.48
CA PHE A 408 -1.76 -21.75 -11.55
C PHE A 408 -0.55 -22.47 -12.14
N TYR A 409 0.14 -23.31 -11.34
CA TYR A 409 1.37 -23.99 -11.71
C TYR A 409 1.23 -25.51 -11.49
N PRO A 410 0.85 -26.28 -12.53
CA PRO A 410 0.68 -27.73 -12.37
C PRO A 410 1.97 -28.45 -11.99
N SER A 411 3.16 -27.95 -12.44
CA SER A 411 4.44 -28.59 -12.13
C SER A 411 4.94 -28.17 -10.74
N LEU A 412 5.49 -29.11 -9.97
CA LEU A 412 6.13 -28.83 -8.67
C LEU A 412 7.33 -27.89 -8.83
N LYS A 413 8.03 -27.97 -9.96
CA LYS A 413 9.14 -27.09 -10.29
C LYS A 413 8.70 -25.63 -10.37
N ASP A 414 7.63 -25.34 -11.11
CA ASP A 414 7.12 -23.98 -11.26
C ASP A 414 6.48 -23.46 -9.97
N GLN A 415 5.81 -24.32 -9.19
CA GLN A 415 5.38 -23.99 -7.84
C GLN A 415 6.59 -23.62 -6.98
N GLY A 416 7.67 -24.39 -7.01
CA GLY A 416 8.90 -24.10 -6.28
C GLY A 416 9.53 -22.78 -6.68
N ARG A 417 9.55 -22.44 -7.97
CA ARG A 417 10.03 -21.15 -8.48
C ARG A 417 9.16 -20.00 -7.97
N ALA A 418 7.84 -20.12 -8.07
CA ALA A 418 6.89 -19.11 -7.57
C ALA A 418 7.06 -18.88 -6.05
N TRP A 419 7.21 -19.93 -5.26
CA TRP A 419 7.50 -19.83 -3.83
C TRP A 419 8.83 -19.15 -3.56
N PHE A 420 9.90 -19.48 -4.29
CA PHE A 420 11.20 -18.84 -4.16
C PHE A 420 11.11 -17.33 -4.43
N HIS A 421 10.40 -16.93 -5.50
CA HIS A 421 10.18 -15.52 -5.82
C HIS A 421 9.45 -14.78 -4.72
N GLN A 422 8.37 -15.33 -4.19
CA GLN A 422 7.62 -14.70 -3.10
C GLN A 422 8.44 -14.59 -1.81
N ILE A 423 9.18 -15.64 -1.44
CA ILE A 423 10.05 -15.59 -0.27
C ILE A 423 11.20 -14.59 -0.47
N ALA A 424 11.82 -14.59 -1.64
CA ALA A 424 12.89 -13.64 -1.95
C ALA A 424 12.38 -12.20 -1.89
N ARG A 425 11.21 -11.91 -2.49
CA ARG A 425 10.55 -10.59 -2.42
C ARG A 425 10.33 -10.16 -0.97
N THR A 426 9.73 -11.02 -0.15
CA THR A 426 9.47 -10.75 1.27
C THR A 426 10.75 -10.40 2.06
N VAL A 427 11.86 -11.09 1.77
CA VAL A 427 13.14 -10.82 2.45
C VAL A 427 13.81 -9.54 1.92
N THR A 428 13.74 -9.30 0.60
CA THR A 428 14.45 -8.16 -0.02
C THR A 428 13.75 -6.83 0.19
N ILE A 429 12.43 -6.83 0.42
CA ILE A 429 11.69 -5.58 0.66
C ILE A 429 11.99 -4.96 2.03
N LEU A 430 12.27 -5.77 3.06
CA LEU A 430 12.48 -5.27 4.43
C LEU A 430 13.68 -4.32 4.56
N PRO A 431 14.89 -4.61 4.00
CA PRO A 431 15.99 -3.65 3.97
C PRO A 431 15.65 -2.36 3.21
N TRP A 432 14.87 -2.46 2.13
CA TRP A 432 14.43 -1.30 1.37
C TRP A 432 13.49 -0.42 2.19
N ILE A 433 12.52 -1.02 2.89
CA ILE A 433 11.60 -0.29 3.78
C ILE A 433 12.38 0.44 4.87
N ALA A 434 13.33 -0.23 5.54
CA ALA A 434 14.17 0.38 6.56
C ALA A 434 15.01 1.54 6.00
N THR A 435 15.51 1.40 4.77
CA THR A 435 16.26 2.46 4.09
C THR A 435 15.39 3.68 3.81
N VAL A 436 14.20 3.48 3.24
CA VAL A 436 13.27 4.56 2.90
C VAL A 436 12.78 5.28 4.15
N ASP A 437 12.42 4.54 5.20
CA ASP A 437 11.93 5.13 6.45
C ASP A 437 13.02 5.93 7.18
N ALA A 438 14.19 5.33 7.40
CA ALA A 438 15.32 6.02 8.03
C ALA A 438 15.79 7.25 7.23
N PHE A 439 15.74 7.19 5.90
CA PHE A 439 16.07 8.33 5.06
C PHE A 439 15.06 9.46 5.19
N GLN A 440 13.77 9.17 5.26
CA GLN A 440 12.74 10.19 5.46
C GLN A 440 12.80 10.80 6.87
N GLU A 441 13.13 10.02 7.91
CA GLU A 441 13.41 10.56 9.24
C GLU A 441 14.57 11.55 9.16
N TRP A 442 15.67 11.18 8.48
CA TRP A 442 16.82 12.06 8.30
C TRP A 442 16.44 13.35 7.54
N LEU A 443 15.69 13.25 6.43
CA LEU A 443 15.26 14.40 5.60
C LEU A 443 14.55 15.47 6.43
N TYR A 444 13.59 15.07 7.26
CA TYR A 444 12.73 16.02 7.97
C TYR A 444 13.28 16.45 9.33
N LYS A 445 14.25 15.73 9.88
CA LYS A 445 15.00 16.16 11.06
C LYS A 445 16.18 17.08 10.72
N HIS A 446 16.58 17.13 9.44
CA HIS A 446 17.64 18.03 8.94
C HIS A 446 17.10 18.89 7.78
N PRO A 447 16.07 19.74 7.98
CA PRO A 447 15.36 20.40 6.87
C PRO A 447 16.24 21.36 6.05
N ASP A 448 17.35 21.85 6.60
CA ASP A 448 18.26 22.82 5.96
C ASP A 448 19.40 22.13 5.18
N HIS A 449 19.32 20.80 4.95
CA HIS A 449 20.36 20.06 4.24
C HIS A 449 20.45 20.43 2.76
N THR A 450 21.66 20.31 2.21
CA THR A 450 21.94 20.43 0.78
C THR A 450 21.66 19.13 0.02
N SER A 451 21.52 19.21 -1.32
CA SER A 451 21.38 18.00 -2.16
C SER A 451 22.58 17.05 -2.03
N ALA A 452 23.79 17.58 -1.81
CA ALA A 452 25.01 16.78 -1.61
C ALA A 452 24.98 16.00 -0.28
N GLU A 453 24.57 16.64 0.81
CA GLU A 453 24.37 15.99 2.10
C GLU A 453 23.26 14.95 2.05
N ARG A 454 22.19 15.22 1.32
CA ARG A 454 21.08 14.28 1.08
C ARG A 454 21.56 13.00 0.40
N ARG A 455 22.36 13.11 -0.67
CA ARG A 455 22.95 11.97 -1.38
C ARG A 455 23.88 11.17 -0.48
N THR A 456 24.73 11.86 0.29
CA THR A 456 25.64 11.22 1.25
C THR A 456 24.87 10.45 2.32
N ALA A 457 23.86 11.04 2.92
CA ALA A 457 23.00 10.40 3.93
C ALA A 457 22.29 9.17 3.34
N TRP A 458 21.73 9.29 2.13
CA TRP A 458 21.10 8.16 1.45
C TRP A 458 22.05 6.98 1.28
N VAL A 459 23.27 7.20 0.75
CA VAL A 459 24.25 6.14 0.54
C VAL A 459 24.64 5.47 1.86
N GLN A 460 24.86 6.25 2.93
CA GLN A 460 25.19 5.71 4.25
C GLN A 460 24.05 4.84 4.80
N ILE A 461 22.82 5.32 4.72
CA ILE A 461 21.61 4.59 5.19
C ILE A 461 21.39 3.34 4.34
N TYR A 462 21.53 3.44 3.01
CA TYR A 462 21.41 2.28 2.13
C TYR A 462 22.40 1.18 2.50
N ARG A 463 23.69 1.51 2.66
CA ARG A 463 24.74 0.55 3.02
C ARG A 463 24.53 -0.07 4.41
N ARG A 464 23.93 0.69 5.32
CA ARG A 464 23.59 0.16 6.66
C ARG A 464 22.68 -1.07 6.56
N PHE A 465 21.66 -1.04 5.73
CA PHE A 465 20.66 -2.11 5.64
C PHE A 465 20.95 -3.14 4.54
N HIS A 466 21.56 -2.73 3.43
CA HIS A 466 21.82 -3.61 2.28
C HIS A 466 23.25 -4.20 2.27
N GLY A 467 24.22 -3.55 2.89
CA GLY A 467 25.63 -3.93 2.81
C GLY A 467 26.27 -3.52 1.47
N ASP A 468 27.43 -4.12 1.19
CA ASP A 468 28.26 -3.82 0.02
C ASP A 468 28.40 -5.03 -0.92
N ASP A 469 27.48 -6.01 -0.84
CA ASP A 469 27.53 -7.23 -1.66
C ASP A 469 27.13 -6.99 -3.15
N VAL A 470 26.66 -5.76 -3.49
CA VAL A 470 26.34 -5.32 -4.86
C VAL A 470 27.25 -4.14 -5.22
N VAL A 471 27.93 -4.25 -6.35
CA VAL A 471 28.82 -3.19 -6.87
C VAL A 471 28.01 -2.24 -7.74
N TRP A 472 27.78 -1.03 -7.23
CA TRP A 472 27.05 0.02 -7.93
C TRP A 472 28.01 0.86 -8.78
N PRO A 473 27.69 1.15 -10.05
CA PRO A 473 28.41 2.17 -10.83
C PRO A 473 28.35 3.54 -10.13
N GLU A 474 29.40 4.32 -10.30
CA GLU A 474 29.56 5.64 -9.69
C GLU A 474 28.36 6.55 -10.00
N GLY A 475 27.89 7.32 -9.03
CA GLY A 475 26.78 8.26 -9.17
C GLY A 475 25.38 7.64 -9.21
N THR A 476 25.25 6.31 -9.37
CA THR A 476 23.95 5.69 -9.57
C THR A 476 23.22 5.34 -8.27
N LEU A 477 23.98 5.01 -7.22
CA LEU A 477 23.40 4.75 -5.90
C LEU A 477 22.92 6.04 -5.24
N GLU A 478 23.61 7.13 -5.45
CA GLU A 478 23.36 8.46 -4.87
C GLU A 478 22.00 9.03 -5.24
N ILE A 479 21.46 8.63 -6.41
CA ILE A 479 20.15 9.09 -6.92
C ILE A 479 19.07 8.02 -6.84
N LEU A 480 19.37 6.85 -6.30
CA LEU A 480 18.45 5.70 -6.29
C LEU A 480 17.15 5.98 -5.54
N TRP A 481 17.18 6.84 -4.51
CA TRP A 481 16.00 7.26 -3.74
C TRP A 481 14.95 7.98 -4.58
N GLN A 482 15.36 8.67 -5.64
CA GLN A 482 14.46 9.44 -6.51
C GLN A 482 13.43 8.58 -7.26
N ARG A 483 13.66 7.26 -7.35
CA ARG A 483 12.68 6.34 -7.94
C ARG A 483 11.50 6.00 -7.01
N GLN A 484 11.62 6.31 -5.71
CA GLN A 484 10.63 5.91 -4.71
C GLN A 484 9.54 6.97 -4.59
N LEU A 485 8.40 6.74 -5.23
CA LEU A 485 7.21 7.59 -5.23
C LEU A 485 6.83 8.09 -3.83
N HIS A 486 6.80 7.19 -2.85
CA HIS A 486 6.35 7.49 -1.50
C HIS A 486 7.16 8.59 -0.80
N ILE A 487 8.43 8.79 -1.15
CA ILE A 487 9.24 9.87 -0.57
C ILE A 487 8.70 11.24 -1.00
N PHE A 488 8.17 11.33 -2.23
CA PHE A 488 7.64 12.57 -2.80
C PHE A 488 6.16 12.78 -2.48
N ASP A 489 5.34 11.75 -2.61
CA ASP A 489 3.88 11.83 -2.63
C ASP A 489 3.23 11.44 -1.29
N TYR A 490 3.71 10.33 -0.68
CA TYR A 490 3.16 9.79 0.57
C TYR A 490 4.24 9.64 1.66
N PRO A 491 4.81 10.77 2.15
CA PRO A 491 5.93 10.71 3.08
C PRO A 491 5.59 9.96 4.36
N LEU A 492 6.60 9.22 4.86
CA LEU A 492 6.58 8.43 6.10
C LEU A 492 5.58 7.25 6.14
N TYR A 493 4.87 6.98 5.05
CA TYR A 493 3.95 5.85 4.96
C TYR A 493 4.67 4.49 4.92
N TYR A 494 5.85 4.44 4.33
CA TYR A 494 6.49 3.21 3.85
C TYR A 494 6.85 2.20 4.96
N ILE A 495 7.03 2.64 6.21
CA ILE A 495 7.28 1.77 7.37
C ILE A 495 6.10 0.84 7.67
N GLU A 496 4.88 1.22 7.34
CA GLU A 496 3.67 0.46 7.59
C GLU A 496 3.66 -0.87 6.83
N TYR A 497 4.23 -0.91 5.62
CA TYR A 497 4.53 -2.16 4.91
C TYR A 497 5.48 -3.08 5.69
N GLY A 498 6.44 -2.51 6.41
CA GLY A 498 7.40 -3.28 7.21
C GLY A 498 6.75 -3.95 8.41
N LEU A 499 5.90 -3.20 9.12
CA LEU A 499 5.14 -3.70 10.27
C LEU A 499 4.18 -4.81 9.82
N ALA A 500 3.43 -4.55 8.75
CA ALA A 500 2.51 -5.51 8.17
C ALA A 500 3.21 -6.77 7.65
N GLN A 501 4.39 -6.64 7.02
CA GLN A 501 5.14 -7.78 6.52
C GLN A 501 5.61 -8.70 7.64
N ILE A 502 6.02 -8.16 8.79
CA ILE A 502 6.36 -8.99 9.96
C ILE A 502 5.12 -9.69 10.51
N GLY A 503 3.97 -9.02 10.55
CA GLY A 503 2.68 -9.64 10.89
C GLY A 503 2.29 -10.76 9.92
N ALA A 504 2.40 -10.52 8.62
CA ALA A 504 2.11 -11.49 7.57
C ALA A 504 3.02 -12.73 7.63
N LEU A 505 4.31 -12.55 7.97
CA LEU A 505 5.22 -13.68 8.20
C LEU A 505 4.80 -14.52 9.39
N GLN A 506 4.28 -13.92 10.47
CA GLN A 506 3.72 -14.65 11.60
C GLN A 506 2.45 -15.40 11.21
N LEU A 507 1.55 -14.76 10.43
CA LEU A 507 0.36 -15.44 9.88
C LEU A 507 0.76 -16.67 9.07
N TRP A 508 1.73 -16.54 8.16
CA TRP A 508 2.22 -17.66 7.36
C TRP A 508 2.84 -18.78 8.23
N TYR A 509 3.64 -18.40 9.25
CA TYR A 509 4.22 -19.33 10.20
C TYR A 509 3.16 -20.15 10.96
N HIS A 510 2.03 -19.54 11.34
CA HIS A 510 0.92 -20.22 11.97
C HIS A 510 0.08 -21.02 10.97
N TYR A 511 -0.15 -20.46 9.76
CA TYR A 511 -0.92 -21.12 8.70
C TYR A 511 -0.27 -22.43 8.23
N ASP A 512 1.05 -22.47 8.11
CA ASP A 512 1.79 -23.71 7.76
C ASP A 512 1.56 -24.86 8.77
N ARG A 513 1.14 -24.55 10.00
CA ARG A 513 0.89 -25.52 11.10
C ARG A 513 -0.57 -25.77 11.38
N GLN A 514 -1.36 -24.74 11.35
CA GLN A 514 -2.78 -24.73 11.74
C GLN A 514 -3.59 -23.87 10.75
N PRO A 515 -3.72 -24.29 9.48
CA PRO A 515 -4.27 -23.44 8.42
C PRO A 515 -5.69 -22.97 8.72
N ARG A 516 -6.57 -23.87 9.18
CA ARG A 516 -7.98 -23.54 9.46
C ARG A 516 -8.12 -22.53 10.61
N GLU A 517 -7.46 -22.76 11.72
CA GLU A 517 -7.53 -21.88 12.89
C GLU A 517 -6.96 -20.49 12.57
N THR A 518 -5.80 -20.46 11.89
CA THR A 518 -5.17 -19.20 11.50
C THR A 518 -6.09 -18.38 10.59
N LEU A 519 -6.74 -19.02 9.63
CA LEU A 519 -7.62 -18.35 8.69
C LEU A 519 -8.88 -17.80 9.37
N GLU A 520 -9.49 -18.54 10.29
CA GLU A 520 -10.65 -18.07 11.06
C GLU A 520 -10.27 -16.86 11.95
N ARG A 521 -9.11 -16.90 12.60
CA ARG A 521 -8.58 -15.76 13.38
C ARG A 521 -8.27 -14.56 12.51
N TYR A 522 -7.67 -14.78 11.34
CA TYR A 522 -7.43 -13.72 10.37
C TYR A 522 -8.74 -13.06 9.95
N LEU A 523 -9.76 -13.82 9.51
CA LEU A 523 -11.06 -13.27 9.11
C LEU A 523 -11.77 -12.55 10.26
N TYR A 524 -11.66 -13.06 11.49
CA TYR A 524 -12.20 -12.39 12.68
C TYR A 524 -11.51 -11.05 12.94
N ALA A 525 -10.17 -11.02 12.88
CA ALA A 525 -9.41 -9.77 13.06
C ALA A 525 -9.81 -8.69 12.04
N LEU A 526 -9.97 -9.07 10.77
CA LEU A 526 -10.43 -8.15 9.72
C LEU A 526 -11.86 -7.65 9.98
N SER A 527 -12.70 -8.45 10.63
CA SER A 527 -14.07 -8.02 10.95
C SER A 527 -14.14 -6.94 12.02
N LEU A 528 -13.06 -6.71 12.76
CA LEU A 528 -13.00 -5.67 13.78
C LEU A 528 -12.90 -4.25 13.19
N GLY A 529 -12.50 -4.11 11.92
CA GLY A 529 -12.25 -2.79 11.31
C GLY A 529 -11.32 -1.96 12.17
N TYR A 530 -11.72 -0.74 12.54
CA TYR A 530 -10.98 0.11 13.48
C TYR A 530 -11.74 0.32 14.81
N THR A 531 -12.54 -0.67 15.24
CA THR A 531 -13.24 -0.63 16.53
C THR A 531 -12.34 -1.03 17.71
N ARG A 532 -11.12 -1.48 17.44
CA ARG A 532 -10.09 -1.88 18.41
C ARG A 532 -8.76 -1.20 18.09
N ARG A 533 -7.85 -1.18 19.07
CA ARG A 533 -6.48 -0.71 18.86
C ARG A 533 -5.73 -1.66 17.92
N VAL A 534 -4.75 -1.13 17.19
CA VAL A 534 -3.95 -1.92 16.23
C VAL A 534 -3.34 -3.17 16.87
N PRO A 535 -2.69 -3.11 18.06
CA PRO A 535 -2.16 -4.31 18.71
C PRO A 535 -3.23 -5.36 19.04
N GLU A 536 -4.45 -4.94 19.40
CA GLU A 536 -5.56 -5.85 19.72
C GLU A 536 -6.07 -6.55 18.45
N ILE A 537 -6.07 -5.87 17.29
CA ILE A 537 -6.42 -6.45 16.00
C ILE A 537 -5.39 -7.52 15.59
N TYR A 538 -4.11 -7.24 15.77
CA TYR A 538 -3.03 -8.19 15.51
C TYR A 538 -3.14 -9.42 16.43
N GLU A 539 -3.41 -9.23 17.73
CA GLU A 539 -3.62 -10.31 18.69
C GLU A 539 -4.84 -11.17 18.30
N ALA A 540 -5.93 -10.55 17.85
CA ALA A 540 -7.10 -11.27 17.34
C ALA A 540 -6.74 -12.16 16.14
N ALA A 541 -5.86 -11.70 15.25
CA ALA A 541 -5.31 -12.48 14.14
C ALA A 541 -4.35 -13.60 14.60
N GLY A 542 -3.97 -13.63 15.88
CA GLY A 542 -3.04 -14.60 16.44
C GLY A 542 -1.58 -14.23 16.27
N VAL A 543 -1.29 -12.98 15.98
CA VAL A 543 0.07 -12.48 15.76
C VAL A 543 0.39 -11.32 16.69
N ARG A 544 1.66 -11.10 16.98
CA ARG A 544 2.13 -9.97 17.78
C ARG A 544 2.35 -8.75 16.92
N PHE A 545 1.83 -7.61 17.34
CA PHE A 545 2.15 -6.33 16.71
C PHE A 545 3.58 -5.90 17.06
N TRP A 546 3.97 -6.04 18.33
CA TRP A 546 5.32 -5.77 18.80
C TRP A 546 6.25 -6.93 18.46
N PHE A 547 7.42 -6.63 17.95
CA PHE A 547 8.42 -7.61 17.54
C PHE A 547 9.79 -7.29 18.14
N ASP A 548 10.63 -8.30 18.17
CA ASP A 548 11.99 -8.26 18.71
C ASP A 548 12.92 -9.18 17.91
N MET A 549 14.22 -9.12 18.20
CA MET A 549 15.21 -9.97 17.55
C MET A 549 14.89 -11.48 17.65
N PRO A 550 14.49 -12.04 18.83
CA PRO A 550 14.11 -13.45 18.96
C PRO A 550 12.99 -13.87 18.02
N LEU A 551 11.92 -13.08 17.90
CA LEU A 551 10.82 -13.37 16.99
C LEU A 551 11.30 -13.41 15.53
N LEU A 552 12.08 -12.43 15.11
CA LEU A 552 12.59 -12.37 13.74
C LEU A 552 13.54 -13.55 13.45
N GLU A 553 14.37 -13.99 14.42
CA GLU A 553 15.22 -15.17 14.27
C GLU A 553 14.38 -16.47 14.14
N GLU A 554 13.26 -16.57 14.85
CA GLU A 554 12.32 -17.69 14.70
C GLU A 554 11.70 -17.71 13.30
N LEU A 555 11.13 -16.58 12.86
CA LEU A 555 10.56 -16.44 11.53
C LEU A 555 11.57 -16.74 10.42
N PHE A 556 12.82 -16.35 10.61
CA PHE A 556 13.86 -16.63 9.62
C PHE A 556 14.32 -18.08 9.59
N ARG A 557 14.34 -18.76 10.73
CA ARG A 557 14.52 -20.22 10.74
C ARG A 557 13.40 -20.92 9.96
N PHE A 558 12.17 -20.42 10.10
CA PHE A 558 11.02 -20.91 9.32
C PHE A 558 11.21 -20.63 7.82
N ILE A 559 11.52 -19.39 7.40
CA ILE A 559 11.81 -19.03 6.00
C ILE A 559 12.90 -19.93 5.43
N MET A 560 13.98 -20.17 6.17
CA MET A 560 15.07 -21.05 5.73
C MET A 560 14.61 -22.52 5.59
N SER A 561 13.63 -22.96 6.37
CA SER A 561 13.04 -24.31 6.21
C SER A 561 12.20 -24.39 4.94
N GLN A 562 11.43 -23.36 4.63
CA GLN A 562 10.63 -23.28 3.40
C GLN A 562 11.52 -23.21 2.15
N LEU A 563 12.62 -22.44 2.18
CA LEU A 563 13.61 -22.40 1.08
C LEU A 563 14.26 -23.77 0.81
N ARG A 564 14.51 -24.57 1.86
CA ARG A 564 15.00 -25.96 1.68
C ARG A 564 13.98 -26.86 1.01
N LYS A 565 12.69 -26.74 1.40
CA LYS A 565 11.57 -27.45 0.78
C LYS A 565 11.46 -27.13 -0.73
N VAL A 566 11.46 -25.84 -1.04
CA VAL A 566 11.45 -25.33 -2.43
C VAL A 566 12.61 -25.85 -3.26
N ARG A 567 13.84 -25.86 -2.69
CA ARG A 567 15.00 -26.41 -3.39
C ARG A 567 14.84 -27.89 -3.73
N GLY A 568 14.19 -28.67 -2.86
CA GLY A 568 13.83 -30.07 -3.13
C GLY A 568 12.90 -30.21 -4.33
N TRP A 569 11.89 -29.37 -4.45
CA TRP A 569 10.93 -29.39 -5.55
C TRP A 569 11.59 -29.04 -6.89
N VAL A 570 12.40 -27.99 -6.94
CA VAL A 570 13.11 -27.58 -8.17
C VAL A 570 14.12 -28.65 -8.62
N ALA A 571 14.73 -29.39 -7.69
CA ALA A 571 15.72 -30.43 -8.00
C ALA A 571 15.10 -31.77 -8.40
N SER A 572 13.89 -32.12 -7.92
CA SER A 572 13.26 -33.42 -8.13
C SER A 572 12.84 -33.67 -9.59
N GLU A 573 12.46 -32.64 -10.33
CA GLU A 573 12.10 -32.75 -11.75
C GLU A 573 13.32 -32.69 -12.69
N ALA A 574 14.51 -32.33 -12.22
CA ALA A 574 15.74 -32.38 -13.01
C ALA A 574 16.34 -33.78 -13.06
N ALA A 575 15.79 -34.74 -12.30
CA ALA A 575 16.25 -36.13 -12.20
C ALA A 575 15.36 -37.14 -12.93
N VAL A 576 14.29 -36.68 -13.60
CA VAL A 576 13.41 -37.48 -14.50
C VAL A 576 13.61 -37.02 -15.95
#